data_316c777e3a5176dd7fd9d58f07de6ef7
#
_entry.id   316c777e3a5176dd7fd9d58f07de6ef7
#
_cell.length_a   1.000
_cell.length_b   1.000
_cell.length_c   1.000
_cell.angle_alpha   90.00
_cell.angle_beta   90.00
_cell.angle_gamma   90.00
#
_symmetry.space_group_name_H-M   'P 1'
#
loop_
_entity.id
_entity.type
_entity.pdbx_description
1 polymer ?
#
loop_
_entity_poly.entity_id
_entity_poly.type
_entity_poly.pdbx_seq_one_letter_code
_entity_poly.pdbx_strand_id
1 'polypeptide(L)'
;MSEGKAMQTENQNKTKVSVQGVPETMLQTLFARAAESRKENHNIYDEKAIEIVSRLDYDFSKAESDKLMSSGVIARTIVLDRLVNDYLTKHPDAIVVNIACGLDTRCYRMKGKYQRWYNIDLPETMDIRSRFLEENGPVYQIAKSATDPSYTLDIEYHGEPVLVVIEGLTMYLTEQDVRKMFEIIDQTFTQAKVLVEVMAPFVVKHMKEKSIEGSQAKFIWGVKSGKAFQSVAPSFRSEKDISLVEGMKEFVPVYKVLGKIPAVRNFSNKILVLNKR
;
A
#
# COMPACT_ATOMS: atom_id res chain seq x y z
N MET A 1 -34.47 -10.71 28.13
CA MET A 1 -34.79 -9.47 27.38
C MET A 1 -33.65 -8.45 27.29
N SER A 2 -32.45 -8.72 27.84
CA SER A 2 -31.29 -7.81 27.80
C SER A 2 -30.31 -8.09 26.62
N GLU A 3 -30.19 -9.32 26.17
CA GLU A 3 -29.27 -9.68 25.07
C GLU A 3 -29.70 -9.21 23.69
N GLY A 4 -31.01 -9.14 23.43
CA GLY A 4 -31.53 -8.65 22.15
C GLY A 4 -31.37 -7.14 21.91
N LYS A 5 -31.23 -6.34 22.99
CA LYS A 5 -30.99 -4.89 22.87
C LYS A 5 -29.51 -4.55 22.63
N ALA A 6 -28.58 -5.36 23.13
CA ALA A 6 -27.15 -5.15 22.91
C ALA A 6 -26.75 -5.42 21.45
N MET A 7 -27.29 -6.49 20.83
CA MET A 7 -27.06 -6.80 19.41
C MET A 7 -27.69 -5.78 18.43
N GLN A 8 -28.80 -5.12 18.81
CA GLN A 8 -29.42 -4.09 17.96
C GLN A 8 -28.70 -2.74 18.05
N THR A 9 -28.02 -2.43 19.15
CA THR A 9 -27.24 -1.18 19.29
C THR A 9 -25.88 -1.21 18.58
N GLU A 10 -25.25 -2.38 18.41
CA GLU A 10 -24.00 -2.51 17.64
C GLU A 10 -24.19 -2.29 16.14
N ASN A 11 -25.39 -2.56 15.60
CA ASN A 11 -25.64 -2.46 14.15
C ASN A 11 -26.03 -1.03 13.68
N GLN A 12 -26.31 -0.10 14.59
CA GLN A 12 -26.77 1.26 14.23
C GLN A 12 -25.65 2.25 13.89
N ASN A 13 -24.37 1.89 14.08
CA ASN A 13 -23.22 2.80 13.88
C ASN A 13 -22.25 2.38 12.76
N LYS A 14 -22.62 1.39 11.92
CA LYS A 14 -21.75 0.97 10.83
C LYS A 14 -21.88 1.87 9.61
N THR A 15 -20.76 2.27 9.03
CA THR A 15 -20.68 3.11 7.83
C THR A 15 -20.76 2.23 6.58
N LYS A 16 -21.79 2.43 5.79
CA LYS A 16 -21.94 1.80 4.48
C LYS A 16 -20.93 2.39 3.49
N VAL A 17 -20.15 1.54 2.86
CA VAL A 17 -19.19 1.92 1.83
C VAL A 17 -19.51 1.16 0.56
N SER A 18 -19.69 1.90 -0.55
CA SER A 18 -19.86 1.34 -1.88
C SER A 18 -18.74 1.82 -2.76
N VAL A 19 -17.85 0.91 -3.13
CA VAL A 19 -16.74 1.14 -4.07
C VAL A 19 -16.69 0.00 -5.08
N GLN A 20 -16.25 0.31 -6.30
CA GLN A 20 -16.08 -0.64 -7.37
C GLN A 20 -14.72 -0.47 -8.03
N GLY A 21 -14.21 -1.54 -8.62
CA GLY A 21 -12.95 -1.52 -9.35
C GLY A 21 -11.72 -1.51 -8.45
N VAL A 22 -10.69 -0.75 -8.84
CA VAL A 22 -9.42 -0.68 -8.10
C VAL A 22 -9.61 -0.19 -6.65
N PRO A 23 -10.42 0.85 -6.36
CA PRO A 23 -10.68 1.27 -4.97
C PRO A 23 -11.27 0.17 -4.07
N GLU A 24 -12.00 -0.82 -4.62
CA GLU A 24 -12.53 -1.93 -3.81
C GLU A 24 -11.40 -2.77 -3.18
N THR A 25 -10.24 -2.85 -3.85
CA THR A 25 -9.10 -3.63 -3.35
C THR A 25 -8.54 -3.09 -2.03
N MET A 26 -8.73 -1.79 -1.72
CA MET A 26 -8.31 -1.21 -0.45
C MET A 26 -9.02 -1.84 0.76
N LEU A 27 -10.30 -2.23 0.61
CA LEU A 27 -11.07 -2.88 1.68
C LEU A 27 -10.53 -4.29 1.96
N GLN A 28 -10.13 -5.01 0.91
CA GLN A 28 -9.56 -6.35 1.02
C GLN A 28 -8.21 -6.31 1.78
N THR A 29 -7.36 -5.35 1.41
CA THR A 29 -6.06 -5.18 2.08
C THR A 29 -6.19 -4.70 3.52
N LEU A 30 -7.15 -3.83 3.80
CA LEU A 30 -7.48 -3.40 5.17
C LEU A 30 -7.95 -4.58 6.02
N PHE A 31 -8.88 -5.39 5.49
CA PHE A 31 -9.38 -6.57 6.19
C PHE A 31 -8.26 -7.57 6.51
N ALA A 32 -7.38 -7.86 5.55
CA ALA A 32 -6.25 -8.77 5.75
C ALA A 32 -5.36 -8.31 6.91
N ARG A 33 -5.04 -7.00 7.01
CA ARG A 33 -4.25 -6.45 8.12
C ARG A 33 -4.99 -6.53 9.45
N ALA A 34 -6.30 -6.20 9.46
CA ALA A 34 -7.12 -6.30 10.66
C ALA A 34 -7.25 -7.76 11.15
N ALA A 35 -7.50 -8.70 10.24
CA ALA A 35 -7.62 -10.12 10.56
C ALA A 35 -6.32 -10.69 11.13
N GLU A 36 -5.16 -10.32 10.54
CA GLU A 36 -3.85 -10.72 11.06
C GLU A 36 -3.62 -10.14 12.44
N SER A 37 -3.92 -8.87 12.65
CA SER A 37 -3.69 -8.15 13.91
C SER A 37 -4.54 -8.66 15.09
N ARG A 38 -5.66 -9.36 14.80
CA ARG A 38 -6.50 -9.99 15.83
C ARG A 38 -5.99 -11.36 16.29
N LYS A 39 -4.99 -11.92 15.63
CA LYS A 39 -4.41 -13.22 16.05
C LYS A 39 -3.57 -13.03 17.31
N GLU A 40 -3.56 -14.03 18.18
CA GLU A 40 -2.70 -14.04 19.37
C GLU A 40 -1.21 -13.92 19.00
N ASN A 41 -0.78 -14.66 17.97
CA ASN A 41 0.58 -14.62 17.43
C ASN A 41 0.60 -13.89 16.07
N HIS A 42 0.27 -12.60 16.10
CA HIS A 42 0.25 -11.77 14.90
C HIS A 42 1.67 -11.42 14.42
N ASN A 43 1.85 -11.34 13.10
CA ASN A 43 3.12 -10.93 12.49
C ASN A 43 3.20 -9.41 12.25
N ILE A 44 2.04 -8.76 12.20
CA ILE A 44 1.88 -7.30 12.16
C ILE A 44 0.77 -6.90 13.12
N TYR A 45 0.84 -5.68 13.64
CA TYR A 45 -0.23 -5.11 14.45
C TYR A 45 -0.65 -3.75 13.91
N ASP A 46 -1.91 -3.67 13.49
CA ASP A 46 -2.54 -2.49 12.88
C ASP A 46 -3.87 -2.20 13.60
N GLU A 47 -3.77 -1.46 14.70
CA GLU A 47 -4.93 -1.11 15.55
C GLU A 47 -5.98 -0.33 14.76
N LYS A 48 -5.53 0.61 13.90
CA LYS A 48 -6.44 1.41 13.07
C LYS A 48 -7.19 0.56 12.04
N ALA A 49 -6.55 -0.46 11.47
CA ALA A 49 -7.25 -1.39 10.59
C ALA A 49 -8.34 -2.18 11.36
N ILE A 50 -8.07 -2.61 12.58
CA ILE A 50 -9.08 -3.28 13.44
C ILE A 50 -10.26 -2.34 13.70
N GLU A 51 -9.98 -1.08 14.08
CA GLU A 51 -10.98 -0.06 14.34
C GLU A 51 -11.87 0.20 13.12
N ILE A 52 -11.25 0.46 11.96
CA ILE A 52 -11.99 0.78 10.72
C ILE A 52 -12.85 -0.39 10.29
N VAL A 53 -12.32 -1.63 10.28
CA VAL A 53 -13.09 -2.83 9.90
C VAL A 53 -14.30 -3.03 10.81
N SER A 54 -14.19 -2.73 12.11
CA SER A 54 -15.31 -2.86 13.05
C SER A 54 -16.46 -1.87 12.75
N ARG A 55 -16.16 -0.72 12.15
CA ARG A 55 -17.10 0.34 11.81
C ARG A 55 -17.65 0.24 10.39
N LEU A 56 -17.12 -0.67 9.55
CA LEU A 56 -17.56 -0.87 8.18
C LEU A 56 -18.78 -1.79 8.11
N ASP A 57 -19.78 -1.41 7.29
CA ASP A 57 -20.83 -2.27 6.81
C ASP A 57 -20.45 -2.76 5.40
N TYR A 58 -19.65 -3.82 5.33
CA TYR A 58 -19.14 -4.41 4.09
C TYR A 58 -19.00 -5.93 4.25
N ASP A 59 -19.32 -6.68 3.20
CA ASP A 59 -19.15 -8.14 3.16
C ASP A 59 -17.70 -8.52 2.83
N PHE A 60 -16.96 -8.94 3.84
CA PHE A 60 -15.57 -9.39 3.72
C PHE A 60 -15.39 -10.87 3.38
N SER A 61 -16.46 -11.62 3.08
CA SER A 61 -16.40 -13.08 2.85
C SER A 61 -15.41 -13.48 1.74
N LYS A 62 -15.31 -12.69 0.69
CA LYS A 62 -14.31 -12.88 -0.38
C LYS A 62 -12.88 -12.72 0.14
N ALA A 63 -12.61 -11.67 0.91
CA ALA A 63 -11.29 -11.44 1.51
C ALA A 63 -10.90 -12.53 2.51
N GLU A 64 -11.85 -12.98 3.31
CA GLU A 64 -11.65 -14.05 4.29
C GLU A 64 -11.30 -15.39 3.62
N SER A 65 -11.91 -15.67 2.47
CA SER A 65 -11.66 -16.88 1.70
C SER A 65 -10.35 -16.89 0.92
N ASP A 66 -9.81 -15.70 0.53
CA ASP A 66 -8.58 -15.57 -0.25
C ASP A 66 -7.33 -15.50 0.64
N LYS A 67 -6.91 -16.66 1.12
CA LYS A 67 -5.70 -16.79 1.96
C LYS A 67 -4.41 -16.41 1.22
N LEU A 68 -4.38 -16.57 -0.11
CA LEU A 68 -3.19 -16.23 -0.90
C LEU A 68 -3.02 -14.71 -0.96
N MET A 69 -4.09 -13.99 -1.26
CA MET A 69 -4.12 -12.53 -1.25
C MET A 69 -3.75 -12.01 0.15
N SER A 70 -4.40 -12.52 1.20
CA SER A 70 -4.13 -12.12 2.58
C SER A 70 -2.66 -12.32 2.96
N SER A 71 -2.06 -13.48 2.62
CA SER A 71 -0.63 -13.73 2.86
C SER A 71 0.27 -12.76 2.10
N GLY A 72 -0.10 -12.43 0.85
CA GLY A 72 0.62 -11.42 0.05
C GLY A 72 0.59 -10.04 0.70
N VAL A 73 -0.58 -9.61 1.20
CA VAL A 73 -0.75 -8.34 1.93
C VAL A 73 0.11 -8.30 3.18
N ILE A 74 0.10 -9.37 4.01
CA ILE A 74 0.90 -9.42 5.24
C ILE A 74 2.39 -9.37 4.92
N ALA A 75 2.86 -10.17 3.96
CA ALA A 75 4.27 -10.17 3.54
C ALA A 75 4.71 -8.78 3.04
N ARG A 76 3.88 -8.12 2.24
CA ARG A 76 4.11 -6.77 1.74
C ARG A 76 4.18 -5.76 2.89
N THR A 77 3.24 -5.82 3.82
CA THR A 77 3.19 -4.96 4.99
C THR A 77 4.48 -5.09 5.82
N ILE A 78 4.94 -6.32 6.11
CA ILE A 78 6.18 -6.57 6.84
C ILE A 78 7.38 -5.92 6.14
N VAL A 79 7.51 -6.12 4.82
CA VAL A 79 8.63 -5.58 4.05
C VAL A 79 8.59 -4.05 4.01
N LEU A 80 7.44 -3.46 3.68
CA LEU A 80 7.32 -2.00 3.58
C LEU A 80 7.46 -1.31 4.93
N ASP A 81 6.84 -1.83 6.00
CA ASP A 81 6.95 -1.24 7.33
C ASP A 81 8.39 -1.22 7.82
N ARG A 82 9.17 -2.29 7.55
CA ARG A 82 10.60 -2.33 7.84
C ARG A 82 11.35 -1.25 7.06
N LEU A 83 11.16 -1.15 5.75
CA LEU A 83 11.85 -0.18 4.90
C LEU A 83 11.52 1.27 5.27
N VAL A 84 10.25 1.54 5.57
CA VAL A 84 9.80 2.87 6.01
C VAL A 84 10.41 3.21 7.36
N ASN A 85 10.36 2.32 8.36
CA ASN A 85 10.98 2.54 9.66
C ASN A 85 12.50 2.75 9.57
N ASP A 86 13.19 1.96 8.73
CA ASP A 86 14.63 2.08 8.50
C ASP A 86 14.99 3.45 7.89
N TYR A 87 14.15 3.97 7.00
CA TYR A 87 14.33 5.29 6.43
C TYR A 87 14.09 6.40 7.45
N LEU A 88 12.96 6.35 8.15
CA LEU A 88 12.56 7.37 9.14
C LEU A 88 13.50 7.43 10.34
N THR A 89 14.10 6.30 10.72
CA THR A 89 15.14 6.26 11.78
C THR A 89 16.38 7.08 11.38
N LYS A 90 16.71 7.10 10.09
CA LYS A 90 17.87 7.84 9.56
C LYS A 90 17.52 9.29 9.21
N HIS A 91 16.26 9.56 8.94
CA HIS A 91 15.74 10.85 8.50
C HIS A 91 14.49 11.23 9.31
N PRO A 92 14.63 11.60 10.59
CA PRO A 92 13.50 11.90 11.47
C PRO A 92 12.74 13.19 11.07
N ASP A 93 13.33 14.00 10.23
CA ASP A 93 12.81 15.22 9.60
C ASP A 93 12.20 14.98 8.21
N ALA A 94 12.13 13.73 7.76
CA ALA A 94 11.61 13.40 6.46
C ALA A 94 10.12 13.74 6.32
N ILE A 95 9.72 14.08 5.09
CA ILE A 95 8.34 14.03 4.65
C ILE A 95 8.08 12.70 3.92
N VAL A 96 6.90 12.13 4.16
CA VAL A 96 6.45 10.92 3.49
C VAL A 96 5.31 11.25 2.55
N VAL A 97 5.40 10.78 1.31
CA VAL A 97 4.38 10.93 0.28
C VAL A 97 3.87 9.54 -0.08
N ASN A 98 2.68 9.19 0.40
CA ASN A 98 2.05 7.89 0.22
C ASN A 98 1.02 7.98 -0.91
N ILE A 99 1.40 7.54 -2.10
CA ILE A 99 0.61 7.66 -3.34
C ILE A 99 -0.29 6.44 -3.51
N ALA A 100 -1.56 6.68 -3.85
CA ALA A 100 -2.63 5.68 -3.90
C ALA A 100 -2.76 4.94 -2.57
N CYS A 101 -2.88 5.72 -1.51
CA CYS A 101 -2.79 5.25 -0.13
C CYS A 101 -4.00 4.39 0.29
N GLY A 102 -5.14 4.49 -0.37
CA GLY A 102 -6.36 3.79 0.04
C GLY A 102 -6.68 3.98 1.51
N LEU A 103 -6.87 2.86 2.21
CA LEU A 103 -7.00 2.80 3.67
C LEU A 103 -5.72 2.29 4.34
N ASP A 104 -4.55 2.67 3.81
CA ASP A 104 -3.28 2.42 4.51
C ASP A 104 -3.20 3.27 5.78
N THR A 105 -2.85 2.62 6.86
CA THR A 105 -2.75 3.16 8.22
C THR A 105 -1.30 3.17 8.73
N ARG A 106 -0.33 3.07 7.79
CA ARG A 106 1.10 2.98 8.13
C ARG A 106 1.57 4.17 8.96
N CYS A 107 1.13 5.38 8.65
CA CYS A 107 1.48 6.59 9.40
C CYS A 107 1.21 6.48 10.91
N TYR A 108 0.22 5.68 11.33
CA TYR A 108 -0.13 5.51 12.74
C TYR A 108 0.69 4.45 13.47
N ARG A 109 1.30 3.49 12.74
CA ARG A 109 2.05 2.39 13.35
C ARG A 109 3.57 2.49 13.19
N MET A 110 4.08 3.52 12.48
CA MET A 110 5.51 3.72 12.36
C MET A 110 6.12 4.13 13.69
N LYS A 111 7.28 3.53 14.03
CA LYS A 111 8.07 3.86 15.23
C LYS A 111 9.03 5.02 14.96
N GLY A 112 9.51 5.15 13.72
CA GLY A 112 10.34 6.26 13.27
C GLY A 112 9.54 7.56 13.21
N LYS A 113 10.19 8.68 13.55
CA LYS A 113 9.59 10.01 13.45
C LYS A 113 9.61 10.48 12.00
N TYR A 114 8.63 11.30 11.63
CA TYR A 114 8.54 12.03 10.38
C TYR A 114 8.04 13.45 10.67
N GLN A 115 8.37 14.39 9.77
CA GLN A 115 7.90 15.76 9.92
C GLN A 115 6.46 15.90 9.44
N ARG A 116 6.16 15.37 8.26
CA ARG A 116 4.82 15.36 7.64
C ARG A 116 4.60 14.06 6.88
N TRP A 117 3.33 13.67 6.79
CA TRP A 117 2.90 12.52 6.02
C TRP A 117 1.71 12.90 5.13
N TYR A 118 1.88 12.79 3.82
CA TYR A 118 0.84 13.11 2.84
C TYR A 118 0.27 11.82 2.26
N ASN A 119 -1.01 11.58 2.51
CA ASN A 119 -1.78 10.48 1.93
C ASN A 119 -2.51 11.02 0.69
N ILE A 120 -2.20 10.46 -0.48
CA ILE A 120 -2.73 10.91 -1.78
C ILE A 120 -3.51 9.76 -2.39
N ASP A 121 -4.76 10.03 -2.78
CA ASP A 121 -5.59 9.10 -3.56
C ASP A 121 -6.70 9.86 -4.29
N LEU A 122 -7.46 9.13 -5.12
CA LEU A 122 -8.60 9.66 -5.83
C LEU A 122 -9.65 10.24 -4.87
N PRO A 123 -10.41 11.27 -5.30
CA PRO A 123 -11.40 11.93 -4.43
C PRO A 123 -12.39 10.98 -3.78
N GLU A 124 -12.88 9.97 -4.51
CA GLU A 124 -13.79 8.97 -3.98
C GLU A 124 -13.18 8.08 -2.89
N THR A 125 -11.89 7.76 -3.00
CA THR A 125 -11.16 7.02 -1.97
C THR A 125 -10.94 7.89 -0.74
N MET A 126 -10.57 9.16 -0.94
CA MET A 126 -10.35 10.12 0.15
C MET A 126 -11.64 10.47 0.89
N ASP A 127 -12.78 10.53 0.20
CA ASP A 127 -14.09 10.69 0.86
C ASP A 127 -14.37 9.53 1.83
N ILE A 128 -14.03 8.31 1.44
CA ILE A 128 -14.17 7.15 2.34
C ILE A 128 -13.16 7.23 3.49
N ARG A 129 -11.90 7.54 3.20
CA ARG A 129 -10.84 7.63 4.19
C ARG A 129 -11.18 8.64 5.28
N SER A 130 -11.66 9.83 4.92
CA SER A 130 -12.01 10.92 5.84
C SER A 130 -13.14 10.59 6.81
N ARG A 131 -13.99 9.60 6.49
CA ARG A 131 -15.05 9.12 7.40
C ARG A 131 -14.50 8.33 8.59
N PHE A 132 -13.29 7.83 8.49
CA PHE A 132 -12.65 6.99 9.52
C PHE A 132 -11.42 7.61 10.15
N LEU A 133 -10.73 8.51 9.45
CA LEU A 133 -9.42 9.03 9.83
C LEU A 133 -9.41 10.56 9.71
N GLU A 134 -9.19 11.23 10.85
CA GLU A 134 -8.97 12.67 10.90
C GLU A 134 -7.49 12.96 10.69
N GLU A 135 -7.14 13.54 9.54
CA GLU A 135 -5.76 13.76 9.10
C GLU A 135 -5.58 15.23 8.69
N ASN A 136 -5.36 16.08 9.68
CA ASN A 136 -5.22 17.53 9.54
C ASN A 136 -3.88 18.07 10.10
N GLY A 137 -2.89 17.18 10.24
CA GLY A 137 -1.52 17.42 10.64
C GLY A 137 -1.09 16.61 11.87
N PRO A 138 0.12 16.07 11.88
CA PRO A 138 1.15 16.06 10.81
C PRO A 138 0.88 15.08 9.65
N VAL A 139 -0.26 14.40 9.68
CA VAL A 139 -0.76 13.56 8.58
C VAL A 139 -1.83 14.35 7.82
N TYR A 140 -1.72 14.41 6.49
CA TYR A 140 -2.60 15.18 5.61
C TYR A 140 -3.19 14.31 4.51
N GLN A 141 -4.39 14.67 4.04
CA GLN A 141 -5.08 14.02 2.92
C GLN A 141 -5.08 14.94 1.69
N ILE A 142 -4.75 14.37 0.53
CA ILE A 142 -4.79 15.07 -0.76
C ILE A 142 -5.66 14.24 -1.71
N ALA A 143 -6.81 14.79 -2.12
CA ALA A 143 -7.79 14.13 -2.97
C ALA A 143 -7.49 14.38 -4.46
N LYS A 144 -6.41 13.79 -4.98
CA LYS A 144 -5.94 13.96 -6.36
C LYS A 144 -5.35 12.67 -6.92
N SER A 145 -5.40 12.53 -8.25
CA SER A 145 -4.78 11.39 -8.93
C SER A 145 -3.25 11.40 -8.82
N ALA A 146 -2.64 10.22 -8.76
CA ALA A 146 -1.19 10.03 -8.83
C ALA A 146 -0.55 10.61 -10.10
N THR A 147 -1.33 10.80 -11.16
CA THR A 147 -0.89 11.35 -12.45
C THR A 147 -1.30 12.83 -12.65
N ASP A 148 -1.88 13.46 -11.64
CA ASP A 148 -2.19 14.90 -11.65
C ASP A 148 -1.08 15.67 -10.94
N PRO A 149 -0.27 16.47 -11.65
CA PRO A 149 0.85 17.20 -11.05
C PRO A 149 0.39 18.22 -10.01
N SER A 150 -0.88 18.61 -10.00
CA SER A 150 -1.36 19.63 -9.05
C SER A 150 -1.37 19.16 -7.59
N TYR A 151 -1.25 17.84 -7.31
CA TYR A 151 -1.12 17.36 -5.92
C TYR A 151 0.16 17.88 -5.25
N THR A 152 1.19 18.19 -6.04
CA THR A 152 2.46 18.70 -5.51
C THR A 152 2.34 20.08 -4.90
N LEU A 153 1.34 20.88 -5.32
CA LEU A 153 1.06 22.19 -4.77
C LEU A 153 0.48 22.15 -3.35
N ASP A 154 -0.06 20.99 -2.94
CA ASP A 154 -0.59 20.78 -1.60
C ASP A 154 0.45 20.17 -0.64
N ILE A 155 1.66 19.91 -1.14
CA ILE A 155 2.80 19.40 -0.36
C ILE A 155 3.70 20.56 0.03
N GLU A 156 3.81 20.82 1.32
CA GLU A 156 4.79 21.77 1.83
C GLU A 156 6.17 21.11 1.82
N TYR A 157 7.05 21.54 0.90
CA TYR A 157 8.39 21.01 0.69
C TYR A 157 9.43 22.12 0.61
N HIS A 158 10.45 22.05 1.45
CA HIS A 158 11.53 23.05 1.55
C HIS A 158 12.93 22.43 1.39
N GLY A 159 13.00 21.21 0.83
CA GLY A 159 14.26 20.49 0.63
C GLY A 159 14.51 19.38 1.65
N GLU A 160 13.52 19.02 2.46
CA GLU A 160 13.58 17.91 3.41
C GLU A 160 13.85 16.56 2.70
N PRO A 161 14.42 15.57 3.39
CA PRO A 161 14.45 14.20 2.87
C PRO A 161 13.05 13.68 2.55
N VAL A 162 12.85 13.11 1.36
CA VAL A 162 11.54 12.62 0.91
C VAL A 162 11.54 11.11 0.78
N LEU A 163 10.53 10.48 1.38
CA LEU A 163 10.19 9.08 1.14
C LEU A 163 8.87 9.01 0.39
N VAL A 164 8.88 8.48 -0.82
CA VAL A 164 7.66 8.18 -1.58
C VAL A 164 7.34 6.69 -1.43
N VAL A 165 6.09 6.38 -1.09
CA VAL A 165 5.58 5.01 -0.99
C VAL A 165 4.49 4.83 -2.03
N ILE A 166 4.61 3.78 -2.86
CA ILE A 166 3.65 3.42 -3.91
C ILE A 166 3.35 1.92 -3.76
N GLU A 167 2.27 1.62 -3.08
CA GLU A 167 1.85 0.25 -2.77
C GLU A 167 0.59 -0.12 -3.53
N GLY A 168 0.58 -1.29 -4.18
CA GLY A 168 -0.62 -1.85 -4.81
C GLY A 168 -1.19 -1.05 -5.98
N LEU A 169 -0.39 -0.22 -6.67
CA LEU A 169 -0.88 0.68 -7.71
C LEU A 169 -0.38 0.30 -9.11
N THR A 170 0.92 0.13 -9.29
CA THR A 170 1.56 0.13 -10.63
C THR A 170 1.00 -0.94 -11.57
N MET A 171 0.52 -2.07 -11.04
CA MET A 171 -0.05 -3.15 -11.82
C MET A 171 -1.38 -2.80 -12.49
N TYR A 172 -2.06 -1.75 -12.06
CA TYR A 172 -3.32 -1.24 -12.61
C TYR A 172 -3.14 -0.07 -13.58
N LEU A 173 -1.93 0.46 -13.72
CA LEU A 173 -1.59 1.60 -14.55
C LEU A 173 -0.95 1.15 -15.87
N THR A 174 -1.08 1.98 -16.91
CA THR A 174 -0.27 1.82 -18.12
C THR A 174 1.18 2.22 -17.84
N GLU A 175 2.13 1.76 -18.67
CA GLU A 175 3.52 2.20 -18.56
C GLU A 175 3.64 3.73 -18.68
N GLN A 176 2.79 4.34 -19.53
CA GLN A 176 2.78 5.80 -19.69
C GLN A 176 2.33 6.52 -18.42
N ASP A 177 1.32 6.00 -17.70
CA ASP A 177 0.88 6.58 -16.43
C ASP A 177 1.96 6.43 -15.35
N VAL A 178 2.63 5.27 -15.28
CA VAL A 178 3.75 5.06 -14.36
C VAL A 178 4.88 6.04 -14.68
N ARG A 179 5.23 6.22 -15.95
CA ARG A 179 6.23 7.21 -16.39
C ARG A 179 5.86 8.62 -15.95
N LYS A 180 4.63 9.04 -16.24
CA LYS A 180 4.11 10.36 -15.85
C LYS A 180 4.16 10.59 -14.34
N MET A 181 3.75 9.60 -13.53
CA MET A 181 3.84 9.67 -12.07
C MET A 181 5.28 9.89 -11.60
N PHE A 182 6.25 9.17 -12.17
CA PHE A 182 7.67 9.31 -11.82
C PHE A 182 8.28 10.63 -12.33
N GLU A 183 7.83 11.16 -13.46
CA GLU A 183 8.20 12.50 -13.93
C GLU A 183 7.74 13.59 -12.96
N ILE A 184 6.52 13.48 -12.41
CA ILE A 184 6.01 14.41 -11.39
C ILE A 184 6.89 14.36 -10.14
N ILE A 185 7.21 13.17 -9.63
CA ILE A 185 8.08 13.00 -8.45
C ILE A 185 9.47 13.59 -8.72
N ASP A 186 10.02 13.35 -9.91
CA ASP A 186 11.34 13.87 -10.31
C ASP A 186 11.37 15.39 -10.38
N GLN A 187 10.35 16.00 -10.95
CA GLN A 187 10.26 17.47 -11.08
C GLN A 187 10.01 18.16 -9.74
N THR A 188 9.35 17.48 -8.80
CA THR A 188 8.94 18.10 -7.53
C THR A 188 10.03 18.05 -6.46
N PHE A 189 10.67 16.89 -6.27
CA PHE A 189 11.57 16.68 -5.16
C PHE A 189 13.02 16.66 -5.62
N THR A 190 13.88 17.46 -5.01
CA THR A 190 15.33 17.46 -5.32
C THR A 190 16.01 16.17 -4.91
N GLN A 191 15.57 15.57 -3.81
CA GLN A 191 16.03 14.27 -3.31
C GLN A 191 14.83 13.43 -2.92
N ALA A 192 14.74 12.23 -3.45
CA ALA A 192 13.67 11.30 -3.10
C ALA A 192 14.17 9.85 -3.09
N LYS A 193 13.76 9.11 -2.07
CA LYS A 193 13.76 7.66 -2.07
C LYS A 193 12.35 7.18 -2.35
N VAL A 194 12.20 6.24 -3.29
CA VAL A 194 10.90 5.69 -3.67
C VAL A 194 10.87 4.19 -3.36
N LEU A 195 9.85 3.78 -2.61
CA LEU A 195 9.49 2.39 -2.39
C LEU A 195 8.29 2.09 -3.28
N VAL A 196 8.48 1.35 -4.35
CA VAL A 196 7.40 1.04 -5.29
C VAL A 196 7.18 -0.46 -5.42
N GLU A 197 5.94 -0.88 -5.21
CA GLU A 197 5.54 -2.26 -5.51
C GLU A 197 5.37 -2.45 -7.00
N VAL A 198 5.98 -3.54 -7.51
CA VAL A 198 5.85 -3.96 -8.89
C VAL A 198 5.51 -5.43 -8.99
N MET A 199 4.78 -5.78 -10.04
CA MET A 199 4.40 -7.14 -10.38
C MET A 199 5.26 -7.67 -11.52
N ALA A 200 5.59 -8.96 -11.49
CA ALA A 200 6.30 -9.59 -12.60
C ALA A 200 5.39 -9.67 -13.86
N PRO A 201 5.90 -9.40 -15.08
CA PRO A 201 5.08 -9.43 -16.29
C PRO A 201 4.38 -10.78 -16.54
N PHE A 202 5.00 -11.88 -16.14
CA PHE A 202 4.38 -13.21 -16.22
C PHE A 202 3.13 -13.30 -15.33
N VAL A 203 3.19 -12.75 -14.13
CA VAL A 203 2.07 -12.75 -13.17
C VAL A 203 0.93 -11.90 -13.70
N VAL A 204 1.21 -10.68 -14.20
CA VAL A 204 0.22 -9.81 -14.86
C VAL A 204 -0.53 -10.54 -15.97
N LYS A 205 0.19 -11.32 -16.78
CA LYS A 205 -0.39 -12.02 -17.93
C LYS A 205 -1.24 -13.23 -17.54
N HIS A 206 -0.89 -13.96 -16.49
CA HIS A 206 -1.42 -15.31 -16.23
C HIS A 206 -2.21 -15.42 -14.92
N MET A 207 -2.08 -14.48 -14.00
CA MET A 207 -2.80 -14.54 -12.72
C MET A 207 -3.95 -13.53 -12.68
N LYS A 208 -5.09 -14.01 -12.20
CA LYS A 208 -6.21 -13.18 -11.79
C LYS A 208 -6.31 -13.24 -10.27
N GLU A 209 -6.48 -12.13 -9.64
CA GLU A 209 -6.77 -12.07 -8.22
C GLU A 209 -8.25 -12.41 -7.99
N LYS A 210 -8.51 -13.44 -7.19
CA LYS A 210 -9.88 -13.92 -6.93
C LYS A 210 -10.72 -12.90 -6.16
N SER A 211 -10.07 -12.10 -5.29
CA SER A 211 -10.73 -11.08 -4.49
C SER A 211 -11.32 -9.94 -5.32
N ILE A 212 -10.79 -9.73 -6.55
CA ILE A 212 -11.28 -8.74 -7.51
C ILE A 212 -12.07 -9.40 -8.66
N GLU A 213 -12.33 -10.71 -8.61
CA GLU A 213 -13.14 -11.40 -9.60
C GLU A 213 -14.57 -10.84 -9.56
N GLY A 214 -15.02 -10.28 -10.69
CA GLY A 214 -16.28 -9.53 -10.79
C GLY A 214 -16.13 -8.02 -10.62
N SER A 215 -14.97 -7.48 -10.19
CA SER A 215 -14.65 -6.06 -10.26
C SER A 215 -14.11 -5.71 -11.66
N GLN A 216 -14.08 -4.41 -11.99
CA GLN A 216 -13.47 -3.93 -13.24
C GLN A 216 -11.94 -3.81 -13.16
N ALA A 217 -11.34 -4.09 -12.01
CA ALA A 217 -9.90 -4.03 -11.80
C ALA A 217 -9.19 -5.14 -12.59
N LYS A 218 -8.16 -4.79 -13.35
CA LYS A 218 -7.33 -5.73 -14.13
C LYS A 218 -5.87 -5.36 -14.00
N PHE A 219 -5.01 -6.37 -13.86
CA PHE A 219 -3.57 -6.16 -13.99
C PHE A 219 -3.23 -5.94 -15.46
N ILE A 220 -2.58 -4.82 -15.78
CA ILE A 220 -2.27 -4.43 -17.15
C ILE A 220 -0.78 -4.20 -17.39
N TRP A 221 0.00 -3.89 -16.36
CA TRP A 221 1.42 -3.62 -16.49
C TRP A 221 2.24 -4.28 -15.38
N GLY A 222 3.49 -4.62 -15.71
CA GLY A 222 4.45 -5.15 -14.76
C GLY A 222 5.87 -5.09 -15.29
N VAL A 223 6.85 -5.19 -14.38
CA VAL A 223 8.27 -5.10 -14.69
C VAL A 223 9.09 -6.14 -13.91
N LYS A 224 10.18 -6.65 -14.51
CA LYS A 224 10.95 -7.75 -13.92
C LYS A 224 11.84 -7.32 -12.74
N SER A 225 12.36 -6.10 -12.79
CA SER A 225 13.40 -5.64 -11.85
C SER A 225 13.53 -4.13 -11.86
N GLY A 226 14.20 -3.58 -10.84
CA GLY A 226 14.54 -2.16 -10.78
C GLY A 226 15.47 -1.73 -11.91
N LYS A 227 16.36 -2.60 -12.41
CA LYS A 227 17.16 -2.32 -13.61
C LYS A 227 16.27 -2.13 -14.85
N ALA A 228 15.27 -2.97 -15.03
CA ALA A 228 14.31 -2.81 -16.11
C ALA A 228 13.41 -1.58 -15.91
N PHE A 229 13.09 -1.24 -14.66
CA PHE A 229 12.30 -0.06 -14.32
C PHE A 229 12.98 1.27 -14.71
N GLN A 230 14.30 1.29 -14.81
CA GLN A 230 15.04 2.50 -15.22
C GLN A 230 14.70 2.98 -16.64
N SER A 231 14.17 2.12 -17.51
CA SER A 231 13.65 2.56 -18.82
C SER A 231 12.37 3.38 -18.70
N VAL A 232 11.62 3.20 -17.61
CA VAL A 232 10.39 3.93 -17.32
C VAL A 232 10.68 5.21 -16.54
N ALA A 233 11.62 5.15 -15.59
CA ALA A 233 12.00 6.27 -14.74
C ALA A 233 13.54 6.47 -14.74
N PRO A 234 14.11 7.07 -15.80
CA PRO A 234 15.56 7.15 -16.00
C PRO A 234 16.30 8.01 -14.96
N SER A 235 15.60 8.97 -14.34
CA SER A 235 16.14 9.80 -13.25
C SER A 235 16.32 9.03 -11.94
N PHE A 236 15.83 7.79 -11.84
CA PHE A 236 15.90 6.98 -10.65
C PHE A 236 16.85 5.79 -10.83
N ARG A 237 17.69 5.55 -9.83
CA ARG A 237 18.56 4.39 -9.77
C ARG A 237 18.00 3.36 -8.79
N SER A 238 17.89 2.09 -9.24
CA SER A 238 17.54 1.00 -8.34
C SER A 238 18.71 0.70 -7.38
N GLU A 239 18.40 0.74 -6.10
CA GLU A 239 19.31 0.31 -5.02
C GLU A 239 19.13 -1.19 -4.73
N LYS A 240 17.85 -1.61 -4.58
CA LYS A 240 17.48 -2.98 -4.23
C LYS A 240 16.17 -3.39 -4.87
N ASP A 241 16.05 -4.68 -5.17
CA ASP A 241 14.81 -5.37 -5.53
C ASP A 241 14.48 -6.37 -4.41
N ILE A 242 13.47 -6.10 -3.61
CA ILE A 242 13.09 -6.95 -2.47
C ILE A 242 11.83 -7.73 -2.83
N SER A 243 11.97 -9.05 -3.02
CA SER A 243 10.83 -9.94 -3.25
C SER A 243 9.96 -10.03 -2.01
N LEU A 244 8.63 -10.05 -2.16
CA LEU A 244 7.70 -10.28 -1.03
C LEU A 244 7.87 -11.64 -0.37
N VAL A 245 8.60 -12.57 -0.99
CA VAL A 245 9.07 -13.80 -0.36
C VAL A 245 9.85 -13.52 0.93
N GLU A 246 10.54 -12.39 1.04
CA GLU A 246 11.24 -12.01 2.27
C GLU A 246 10.28 -11.81 3.45
N GLY A 247 9.11 -11.19 3.21
CA GLY A 247 8.06 -11.10 4.21
C GLY A 247 7.39 -12.44 4.49
N MET A 248 7.15 -13.28 3.44
CA MET A 248 6.58 -14.62 3.61
C MET A 248 7.41 -15.52 4.53
N LYS A 249 8.73 -15.39 4.54
CA LYS A 249 9.63 -16.17 5.40
C LYS A 249 9.37 -15.99 6.89
N GLU A 250 8.79 -14.85 7.28
CA GLU A 250 8.54 -14.51 8.68
C GLU A 250 7.45 -15.41 9.29
N PHE A 251 6.42 -15.74 8.51
CA PHE A 251 5.22 -16.45 9.01
C PHE A 251 4.86 -17.73 8.26
N VAL A 252 5.47 -18.01 7.11
CA VAL A 252 5.24 -19.24 6.35
C VAL A 252 6.56 -20.02 6.23
N PRO A 253 6.82 -21.01 7.10
CA PRO A 253 8.13 -21.66 7.22
C PRO A 253 8.67 -22.26 5.93
N VAL A 254 7.81 -22.78 5.04
CA VAL A 254 8.24 -23.37 3.76
C VAL A 254 8.97 -22.37 2.87
N TYR A 255 8.69 -21.06 2.98
CA TYR A 255 9.40 -20.03 2.20
C TYR A 255 10.83 -19.79 2.68
N LYS A 256 11.23 -20.26 3.87
CA LYS A 256 12.65 -20.28 4.28
C LYS A 256 13.49 -21.16 3.34
N VAL A 257 12.86 -22.20 2.75
CA VAL A 257 13.50 -23.08 1.77
C VAL A 257 13.17 -22.65 0.34
N LEU A 258 11.89 -22.51 -0.01
CA LEU A 258 11.46 -22.14 -1.36
C LEU A 258 11.98 -20.75 -1.79
N GLY A 259 12.13 -19.83 -0.84
CA GLY A 259 12.67 -18.50 -1.09
C GLY A 259 14.15 -18.47 -1.49
N LYS A 260 14.87 -19.59 -1.43
CA LYS A 260 16.20 -19.73 -2.00
C LYS A 260 16.17 -20.00 -3.51
N ILE A 261 15.03 -20.40 -4.05
CA ILE A 261 14.85 -20.73 -5.48
C ILE A 261 14.62 -19.42 -6.24
N PRO A 262 15.49 -19.06 -7.22
CA PRO A 262 15.37 -17.80 -7.97
C PRO A 262 14.01 -17.64 -8.66
N ALA A 263 13.43 -18.72 -9.20
CA ALA A 263 12.12 -18.68 -9.85
C ALA A 263 11.03 -18.20 -8.89
N VAL A 264 10.97 -18.71 -7.66
CA VAL A 264 9.98 -18.32 -6.64
C VAL A 264 10.08 -16.83 -6.33
N ARG A 265 11.32 -16.31 -6.18
CA ARG A 265 11.55 -14.88 -5.93
C ARG A 265 11.17 -14.00 -7.14
N ASN A 266 11.36 -14.52 -8.36
CA ASN A 266 11.08 -13.78 -9.59
C ASN A 266 9.61 -13.73 -9.94
N PHE A 267 8.83 -14.72 -9.53
CA PHE A 267 7.37 -14.73 -9.71
C PHE A 267 6.60 -13.97 -8.63
N SER A 268 7.22 -13.70 -7.49
CA SER A 268 6.61 -12.86 -6.46
C SER A 268 6.68 -11.39 -6.83
N ASN A 269 5.70 -10.60 -6.38
CA ASN A 269 5.79 -9.15 -6.39
C ASN A 269 7.05 -8.70 -5.64
N LYS A 270 7.53 -7.52 -5.99
CA LYS A 270 8.75 -6.93 -5.41
C LYS A 270 8.50 -5.50 -4.98
N ILE A 271 9.19 -5.10 -3.93
CA ILE A 271 9.38 -3.69 -3.60
C ILE A 271 10.72 -3.26 -4.21
N LEU A 272 10.67 -2.34 -5.16
CA LEU A 272 11.87 -1.68 -5.66
C LEU A 272 12.19 -0.51 -4.75
N VAL A 273 13.45 -0.45 -4.32
CA VAL A 273 14.02 0.68 -3.58
C VAL A 273 14.78 1.53 -4.59
N LEU A 274 14.26 2.70 -4.90
CA LEU A 274 14.82 3.59 -5.91
C LEU A 274 15.30 4.88 -5.24
N ASN A 275 16.43 5.40 -5.70
CA ASN A 275 16.93 6.72 -5.30
C ASN A 275 16.92 7.63 -6.52
N LYS A 276 16.44 8.86 -6.35
CA LYS A 276 16.65 9.91 -7.33
C LYS A 276 18.14 10.18 -7.49
N ARG A 277 18.60 10.40 -8.74
CA ARG A 277 20.01 10.70 -9.09
C ARG A 277 20.36 12.15 -8.79
#